data_2d910b859126bcec42cfc0b756b1b453
#
_entry.id   2d910b859126bcec42cfc0b756b1b453
#
_cell.length_a   1.000
_cell.length_b   1.000
_cell.length_c   1.000
_cell.angle_alpha   90.00
_cell.angle_beta   90.00
_cell.angle_gamma   90.00
#
_symmetry.space_group_name_H-M   'P 1'
#
loop_
_entity.id
_entity.type
_entity.pdbx_description
1 polymer ?
#
loop_
_entity_poly.entity_id
_entity_poly.type
_entity_poly.pdbx_seq_one_letter_code
_entity_poly.pdbx_strand_id
1 'polypeptide(L)'
;MKILHLNTFDTGGAAIAAKRLHLALLDKDVESKMLFVKKTSNAIKETFEVEARTYTLWHRLKVKTKALLKQPIGYWQQLNHHLNGQDSNMGLFSLPYSDFDLTLNEHIKWADIINLHWVPSMWDYSLFQKLDK
;
A
#
# COMPACT_ATOMS: atom_id res chain seq x y z
N MET A 1 -9.76 12.57 -16.84
CA MET A 1 -9.67 12.40 -15.38
C MET A 1 -9.13 11.02 -15.12
N LYS A 2 -8.00 10.94 -14.41
CA LYS A 2 -7.23 9.73 -14.16
C LYS A 2 -7.36 9.35 -12.70
N ILE A 3 -7.92 8.19 -12.43
CA ILE A 3 -8.21 7.72 -11.06
C ILE A 3 -7.33 6.51 -10.74
N LEU A 4 -6.62 6.57 -9.63
CA LEU A 4 -5.83 5.46 -9.10
C LEU A 4 -6.45 4.96 -7.80
N HIS A 5 -6.78 3.67 -7.76
CA HIS A 5 -7.23 2.99 -6.55
C HIS A 5 -6.07 2.27 -5.89
N LEU A 6 -5.84 2.52 -4.60
CA LEU A 6 -4.81 1.84 -3.81
C LEU A 6 -5.45 0.85 -2.85
N ASN A 7 -4.95 -0.37 -2.83
CA ASN A 7 -5.35 -1.39 -1.86
C ASN A 7 -4.18 -2.35 -1.60
N THR A 8 -3.96 -2.75 -0.36
CA THR A 8 -2.80 -3.59 -0.01
C THR A 8 -2.87 -4.97 -0.67
N PHE A 9 -4.03 -5.62 -0.64
CA PHE A 9 -4.24 -6.95 -1.23
C PHE A 9 -5.31 -6.90 -2.31
N ASP A 10 -5.25 -7.80 -3.27
CA ASP A 10 -6.26 -7.95 -4.31
C ASP A 10 -7.43 -8.86 -3.89
N THR A 11 -7.47 -9.28 -2.62
CA THR A 11 -8.50 -10.13 -2.03
C THR A 11 -9.16 -9.47 -0.82
N GLY A 12 -10.31 -10.00 -0.39
CA GLY A 12 -11.08 -9.47 0.75
C GLY A 12 -12.10 -8.40 0.36
N GLY A 13 -12.93 -7.98 1.32
CA GLY A 13 -14.08 -7.10 1.09
C GLY A 13 -13.72 -5.75 0.49
N ALA A 14 -12.68 -5.09 1.02
CA ALA A 14 -12.19 -3.82 0.49
C ALA A 14 -11.71 -3.93 -0.96
N ALA A 15 -11.00 -5.01 -1.29
CA ALA A 15 -10.55 -5.27 -2.66
C ALA A 15 -11.72 -5.51 -3.61
N ILE A 16 -12.76 -6.24 -3.16
CA ILE A 16 -13.97 -6.49 -3.97
C ILE A 16 -14.69 -5.17 -4.26
N ALA A 17 -14.87 -4.32 -3.24
CA ALA A 17 -15.48 -3.01 -3.41
C ALA A 17 -14.68 -2.11 -4.37
N ALA A 18 -13.36 -2.03 -4.18
CA ALA A 18 -12.46 -1.28 -5.04
C ALA A 18 -12.50 -1.77 -6.50
N LYS A 19 -12.46 -3.08 -6.72
CA LYS A 19 -12.56 -3.70 -8.05
C LYS A 19 -13.88 -3.38 -8.76
N ARG A 20 -15.00 -3.42 -8.04
CA ARG A 20 -16.32 -3.06 -8.58
C ARG A 20 -16.36 -1.61 -9.03
N LEU A 21 -15.84 -0.69 -8.21
CA LEU A 21 -15.76 0.72 -8.56
C LEU A 21 -14.86 0.94 -9.77
N HIS A 22 -13.67 0.34 -9.79
CA HIS A 22 -12.74 0.40 -10.91
C HIS A 22 -13.38 -0.05 -12.23
N LEU A 23 -14.02 -1.22 -12.22
CA LEU A 23 -14.71 -1.74 -13.42
C LEU A 23 -15.86 -0.85 -13.87
N ALA A 24 -16.64 -0.30 -12.93
CA ALA A 24 -17.71 0.63 -13.25
C ALA A 24 -17.21 1.95 -13.86
N LEU A 25 -16.02 2.43 -13.43
CA LEU A 25 -15.38 3.60 -14.02
C LEU A 25 -14.88 3.31 -15.44
N LEU A 26 -14.26 2.15 -15.67
CA LEU A 26 -13.82 1.73 -17.00
C LEU A 26 -15.01 1.57 -17.96
N ASP A 27 -16.17 1.06 -17.50
CA ASP A 27 -17.41 0.95 -18.27
C ASP A 27 -17.99 2.31 -18.69
N LYS A 28 -17.59 3.38 -17.99
CA LYS A 28 -17.96 4.78 -18.28
C LYS A 28 -16.86 5.57 -18.99
N ASP A 29 -15.90 4.87 -19.61
CA ASP A 29 -14.76 5.46 -20.32
C ASP A 29 -13.90 6.41 -19.43
N VAL A 30 -13.90 6.19 -18.10
CA VAL A 30 -13.03 6.91 -17.19
C VAL A 30 -11.71 6.16 -17.06
N GLU A 31 -10.59 6.85 -17.22
CA GLU A 31 -9.26 6.29 -17.03
C GLU A 31 -9.07 5.89 -15.56
N SER A 32 -9.10 4.60 -15.28
CA SER A 32 -8.99 4.03 -13.93
C SER A 32 -7.92 2.96 -13.88
N LYS A 33 -7.10 3.00 -12.83
CA LYS A 33 -6.07 2.00 -12.53
C LYS A 33 -6.16 1.54 -11.08
N MET A 34 -5.67 0.33 -10.81
CA MET A 34 -5.53 -0.19 -9.46
C MET A 34 -4.09 -0.57 -9.18
N LEU A 35 -3.59 -0.25 -7.99
CA LEU A 35 -2.26 -0.62 -7.53
C LEU A 35 -2.37 -1.38 -6.21
N PHE A 36 -1.75 -2.57 -6.18
CA PHE A 36 -1.71 -3.48 -5.03
C PHE A 36 -0.28 -3.68 -4.53
N VAL A 37 -0.12 -3.96 -3.24
CA VAL A 37 1.15 -4.46 -2.70
C VAL A 37 1.34 -5.92 -3.09
N LYS A 38 0.25 -6.70 -3.03
CA LYS A 38 0.27 -8.11 -3.43
C LYS A 38 -0.94 -8.41 -4.28
N LYS A 39 -0.67 -8.92 -5.48
CA LYS A 39 -1.66 -9.30 -6.48
C LYS A 39 -1.59 -10.80 -6.74
N THR A 40 -2.72 -11.48 -6.70
CA THR A 40 -2.82 -12.92 -6.90
C THR A 40 -3.45 -13.29 -8.24
N SER A 41 -4.13 -12.34 -8.91
CA SER A 41 -4.84 -12.58 -10.15
C SER A 41 -4.64 -11.46 -11.18
N ASN A 42 -4.53 -11.83 -12.45
CA ASN A 42 -4.46 -10.91 -13.59
C ASN A 42 -5.80 -10.80 -14.34
N ALA A 43 -6.90 -11.25 -13.75
CA ALA A 43 -8.20 -11.30 -14.42
C ALA A 43 -8.81 -9.92 -14.72
N ILE A 44 -8.38 -8.87 -14.02
CA ILE A 44 -8.89 -7.50 -14.18
C ILE A 44 -7.85 -6.65 -14.90
N LYS A 45 -8.30 -5.91 -15.92
CA LYS A 45 -7.45 -4.98 -16.68
C LYS A 45 -6.98 -3.81 -15.82
N GLU A 46 -5.93 -3.13 -16.24
CA GLU A 46 -5.38 -1.93 -15.61
C GLU A 46 -5.09 -2.11 -14.10
N THR A 47 -4.63 -3.32 -13.72
CA THR A 47 -4.24 -3.64 -12.34
C THR A 47 -2.75 -3.96 -12.25
N PHE A 48 -2.07 -3.33 -11.31
CA PHE A 48 -0.62 -3.36 -11.16
C PHE A 48 -0.23 -3.77 -9.74
N GLU A 49 1.00 -4.25 -9.59
CA GLU A 49 1.61 -4.54 -8.29
C GLU A 49 2.73 -3.55 -8.01
N VAL A 50 2.88 -3.15 -6.76
CA VAL A 50 3.99 -2.28 -6.35
C VAL A 50 5.29 -3.04 -6.56
N GLU A 51 6.20 -2.47 -7.33
CA GLU A 51 7.53 -3.06 -7.51
C GLU A 51 8.24 -3.21 -6.17
N ALA A 52 8.80 -4.39 -5.94
CA ALA A 52 9.59 -4.66 -4.75
C ALA A 52 10.77 -3.68 -4.68
N ARG A 53 10.86 -2.98 -3.56
CA ARG A 53 11.94 -2.01 -3.31
C ARG A 53 13.29 -2.67 -3.52
N THR A 54 14.08 -2.17 -4.46
CA THR A 54 15.52 -2.47 -4.53
C THR A 54 16.21 -1.75 -3.36
N TYR A 55 16.41 -2.49 -2.29
CA TYR A 55 17.07 -1.94 -1.09
C TYR A 55 18.51 -1.54 -1.39
N THR A 56 18.84 -0.28 -1.15
CA THR A 56 20.23 0.19 -1.18
C THR A 56 21.10 -0.57 -0.17
N LEU A 57 22.42 -0.65 -0.38
CA LEU A 57 23.36 -1.29 0.55
C LEU A 57 23.21 -0.75 1.98
N TRP A 58 22.96 0.55 2.15
CA TRP A 58 22.70 1.20 3.44
C TRP A 58 21.44 0.67 4.12
N HIS A 59 20.39 0.42 3.37
CA HIS A 59 19.15 -0.15 3.91
C HIS A 59 19.40 -1.60 4.38
N ARG A 60 20.12 -2.38 3.58
CA ARG A 60 20.51 -3.77 3.95
C ARG A 60 21.37 -3.81 5.21
N LEU A 61 22.28 -2.84 5.41
CA LEU A 61 23.03 -2.70 6.64
C LEU A 61 22.12 -2.37 7.84
N LYS A 62 21.24 -1.38 7.71
CA LYS A 62 20.27 -1.02 8.76
C LYS A 62 19.37 -2.19 9.16
N VAL A 63 18.93 -3.00 8.19
CA VAL A 63 18.14 -4.21 8.45
C VAL A 63 18.96 -5.23 9.24
N LYS A 64 20.23 -5.47 8.88
CA LYS A 64 21.12 -6.39 9.61
C LYS A 64 21.40 -5.94 11.04
N THR A 65 21.65 -4.64 11.26
CA THR A 65 21.88 -4.10 12.62
C THR A 65 20.62 -4.19 13.49
N LYS A 66 19.43 -3.89 12.94
CA LYS A 66 18.16 -4.08 13.64
C LYS A 66 17.90 -5.55 13.99
N ALA A 67 18.19 -6.47 13.06
CA ALA A 67 18.06 -7.91 13.30
C ALA A 67 18.99 -8.38 14.44
N LEU A 68 20.23 -7.90 14.47
CA LEU A 68 21.19 -8.20 15.54
C LEU A 68 20.72 -7.69 16.90
N LEU A 69 20.06 -6.53 16.93
CA LEU A 69 19.49 -5.91 18.13
C LEU A 69 18.09 -6.47 18.48
N LYS A 70 17.61 -7.50 17.79
CA LYS A 70 16.26 -8.09 17.96
C LYS A 70 15.13 -7.04 17.85
N GLN A 71 15.36 -5.96 17.11
CA GLN A 71 14.34 -4.95 16.88
C GLN A 71 13.40 -5.37 15.74
N PRO A 72 12.10 -5.03 15.82
CA PRO A 72 11.16 -5.37 14.76
C PRO A 72 11.54 -4.68 13.43
N ILE A 73 11.53 -5.45 12.36
CA ILE A 73 11.90 -5.03 11.00
C ILE A 73 10.67 -5.11 10.13
N GLY A 74 10.32 -3.99 9.49
CA GLY A 74 9.16 -3.92 8.61
C GLY A 74 7.82 -3.72 9.34
N TYR A 75 6.82 -3.32 8.55
CA TYR A 75 5.50 -2.91 9.02
C TYR A 75 4.82 -3.95 9.91
N TRP A 76 4.71 -5.20 9.45
CA TRP A 76 3.96 -6.24 10.16
C TRP A 76 4.62 -6.68 11.47
N GLN A 77 5.95 -6.69 11.53
CA GLN A 77 6.65 -7.01 12.77
C GLN A 77 6.50 -5.90 13.80
N GLN A 78 6.54 -4.63 13.36
CA GLN A 78 6.33 -3.49 14.23
C GLN A 78 4.87 -3.44 14.71
N LEU A 79 3.91 -3.72 13.82
CA LEU A 79 2.50 -3.82 14.20
C LEU A 79 2.29 -4.88 15.28
N ASN A 80 2.81 -6.10 15.08
CA ASN A 80 2.72 -7.17 16.06
C ASN A 80 3.42 -6.82 17.39
N HIS A 81 4.55 -6.10 17.33
CA HIS A 81 5.24 -5.65 18.53
C HIS A 81 4.39 -4.65 19.34
N HIS A 82 3.70 -3.75 18.66
CA HIS A 82 2.77 -2.80 19.31
C HIS A 82 1.50 -3.48 19.83
N LEU A 83 1.05 -4.56 19.16
CA LEU A 83 -0.12 -5.33 19.60
C LEU A 83 0.17 -6.27 20.78
N ASN A 84 1.42 -6.72 20.92
CA ASN A 84 1.82 -7.57 22.04
C ASN A 84 1.70 -6.80 23.36
N GLY A 85 0.64 -7.11 24.13
CA GLY A 85 0.32 -6.47 25.42
C GLY A 85 -0.88 -5.53 25.38
N GLN A 86 -1.57 -5.42 24.24
CA GLN A 86 -2.83 -4.68 24.13
C GLN A 86 -4.06 -5.59 24.29
N ASP A 87 -5.13 -5.02 24.81
CA ASP A 87 -6.38 -5.70 25.05
C ASP A 87 -7.00 -6.17 23.70
N SER A 88 -7.51 -7.41 23.67
CA SER A 88 -8.13 -8.04 22.48
C SER A 88 -9.34 -7.28 21.92
N ASN A 89 -9.85 -6.29 22.67
CA ASN A 89 -10.97 -5.43 22.29
C ASN A 89 -10.58 -4.20 21.44
N MET A 90 -9.29 -4.01 21.17
CA MET A 90 -8.87 -2.90 20.29
C MET A 90 -9.22 -3.21 18.84
N GLY A 91 -9.93 -2.27 18.21
CA GLY A 91 -10.30 -2.37 16.80
C GLY A 91 -9.09 -2.42 15.86
N LEU A 92 -9.36 -2.67 14.59
CA LEU A 92 -8.33 -2.66 13.55
C LEU A 92 -7.66 -1.29 13.48
N PHE A 93 -6.35 -1.24 13.63
CA PHE A 93 -5.57 -0.03 13.40
C PHE A 93 -4.39 -0.30 12.45
N SER A 94 -3.86 0.74 11.86
CA SER A 94 -2.69 0.69 11.00
C SER A 94 -1.63 1.67 11.49
N LEU A 95 -0.37 1.34 11.26
CA LEU A 95 0.74 2.24 11.53
C LEU A 95 0.79 3.34 10.45
N PRO A 96 1.24 4.57 10.79
CA PRO A 96 1.21 5.71 9.88
C PRO A 96 2.35 5.72 8.85
N TYR A 97 3.14 4.67 8.76
CA TYR A 97 4.24 4.52 7.81
C TYR A 97 4.11 3.24 6.98
N SER A 98 4.90 3.15 5.94
CA SER A 98 4.89 2.09 4.95
C SER A 98 6.27 1.46 4.77
N ASP A 99 6.29 0.19 4.35
CA ASP A 99 7.50 -0.46 3.85
C ASP A 99 7.83 -0.03 2.40
N PHE A 100 6.92 0.67 1.73
CA PHE A 100 7.04 1.09 0.33
C PHE A 100 7.19 2.61 0.22
N ASP A 101 8.03 3.04 -0.72
CA ASP A 101 8.13 4.43 -1.11
C ASP A 101 7.40 4.63 -2.44
N LEU A 102 6.22 5.17 -2.38
CA LEU A 102 5.37 5.40 -3.54
C LEU A 102 5.62 6.77 -4.20
N THR A 103 6.53 7.62 -3.68
CA THR A 103 6.78 8.97 -4.23
C THR A 103 7.21 8.98 -5.68
N LEU A 104 7.96 7.96 -6.10
CA LEU A 104 8.46 7.82 -7.46
C LEU A 104 7.64 6.88 -8.33
N ASN A 105 6.60 6.24 -7.77
CA ASN A 105 5.77 5.30 -8.51
C ASN A 105 5.07 6.01 -9.68
N GLU A 106 5.18 5.45 -10.88
CA GLU A 106 4.62 6.03 -12.11
C GLU A 106 3.10 6.16 -12.09
N HIS A 107 2.39 5.21 -11.47
CA HIS A 107 0.93 5.25 -11.37
C HIS A 107 0.45 6.33 -10.39
N ILE A 108 1.21 6.59 -9.32
CA ILE A 108 0.96 7.72 -8.42
C ILE A 108 1.10 9.05 -9.17
N LYS A 109 2.16 9.20 -9.97
CA LYS A 109 2.39 10.41 -10.77
C LYS A 109 1.35 10.59 -11.87
N TRP A 110 0.90 9.49 -12.47
CA TRP A 110 -0.09 9.49 -13.55
C TRP A 110 -1.48 9.96 -13.08
N ALA A 111 -1.87 9.67 -11.85
CA ALA A 111 -3.23 9.90 -11.35
C ALA A 111 -3.52 11.37 -11.08
N ASP A 112 -4.73 11.84 -11.41
CA ASP A 112 -5.29 13.11 -10.94
C ASP A 112 -5.94 12.95 -9.57
N ILE A 113 -6.53 11.77 -9.31
CA ILE A 113 -7.20 11.41 -8.06
C ILE A 113 -6.65 10.08 -7.56
N ILE A 114 -6.28 10.04 -6.27
CA ILE A 114 -5.87 8.83 -5.59
C ILE A 114 -6.96 8.42 -4.58
N ASN A 115 -7.55 7.26 -4.79
CA ASN A 115 -8.58 6.70 -3.92
C ASN A 115 -7.99 5.60 -3.05
N LEU A 116 -7.93 5.85 -1.74
CA LEU A 116 -7.40 4.91 -0.75
C LEU A 116 -8.52 4.01 -0.24
N HIS A 117 -8.39 2.69 -0.40
CA HIS A 117 -9.33 1.71 0.14
C HIS A 117 -8.80 1.13 1.46
N TRP A 118 -8.09 0.01 1.41
CA TRP A 118 -7.45 -0.60 2.56
C TRP A 118 -5.94 -0.65 2.32
N VAL A 119 -5.20 0.27 2.92
CA VAL A 119 -3.80 0.57 2.60
C VAL A 119 -2.78 0.37 3.75
N PRO A 120 -3.02 -0.51 4.75
CA PRO A 120 -2.01 -0.78 5.76
C PRO A 120 -0.73 -1.31 5.10
N SER A 121 0.42 -0.94 5.62
CA SER A 121 1.75 -1.21 5.07
C SER A 121 2.08 -0.60 3.71
N MET A 122 1.10 -0.15 2.95
CA MET A 122 1.26 0.39 1.59
C MET A 122 1.44 1.91 1.59
N TRP A 123 0.67 2.62 2.41
CA TRP A 123 0.60 4.07 2.42
C TRP A 123 1.32 4.67 3.61
N ASP A 124 2.26 5.57 3.33
CA ASP A 124 2.91 6.41 4.33
C ASP A 124 2.20 7.77 4.36
N TYR A 125 1.66 8.16 5.50
CA TYR A 125 0.89 9.41 5.63
C TYR A 125 1.73 10.66 5.36
N SER A 126 3.06 10.57 5.47
CA SER A 126 3.96 11.67 5.06
C SER A 126 3.91 11.94 3.56
N LEU A 127 3.37 11.01 2.75
CA LEU A 127 3.16 11.20 1.32
C LEU A 127 2.20 12.34 1.00
N PHE A 128 1.19 12.61 1.85
CA PHE A 128 0.29 13.75 1.64
C PHE A 128 1.00 15.09 1.55
N GLN A 129 2.14 15.24 2.25
CA GLN A 129 2.96 16.45 2.20
C GLN A 129 3.84 16.54 0.96
N LYS A 130 4.06 15.43 0.27
CA LYS A 130 4.96 15.31 -0.88
C LYS A 130 4.21 15.22 -2.22
N LEU A 131 2.92 14.93 -2.17
CA LEU A 131 2.07 14.85 -3.35
C LEU A 131 1.34 16.19 -3.50
N ASP A 132 1.66 16.89 -4.55
CA ASP A 132 1.01 18.14 -4.96
C ASP A 132 -0.28 17.81 -5.75
N LYS A 133 -1.27 17.17 -5.03
CA LYS A 133 -2.52 16.66 -5.62
C LYS A 133 -3.70 16.86 -4.70
#